data_9c3733ff06c256995b29267fb5b4659f
#
_entry.id   9c3733ff06c256995b29267fb5b4659f
#
_cell.length_a   1.000
_cell.length_b   1.000
_cell.length_c   1.000
_cell.angle_alpha   90.00
_cell.angle_beta   90.00
_cell.angle_gamma   90.00
#
_symmetry.space_group_name_H-M   'P 1'
#
loop_
_entity.id
_entity.type
_entity.pdbx_description
1 polymer ?
#
loop_
_entity_poly.entity_id
_entity_poly.type
_entity_poly.pdbx_seq_one_letter_code
_entity_poly.pdbx_strand_id
1 'polypeptide(L)'
;MRGVRVSYSSPQGHGFELLSPPGEGRRRRPVNVPENGLDGLVGELDFTTVESVTRYGARQTGFKASPVSFDLPVVVTNADKPLDAQDREWRQAWSPFKDGRLTVVNAAGQNRWTPVRLESMTAPPHLLHRKRSVEMTVSARAMSGCWFGAAQKYTGAFELTPTGDLPPVLKLRWDGAETHVAFPGGRRLNFPALGSERIINLDFGMAGQVTRPDGTVDTNVWSGLQGKVHGMSLTPHVLTEWNLGPGMTLEVTPRYLSPWR
;
A
#
# COMPACT_ATOMS: atom_id res chain seq x y z
N MET A 1 -18.92 16.09 11.07
CA MET A 1 -18.45 14.88 10.36
C MET A 1 -17.11 15.19 9.74
N ARG A 2 -16.09 14.36 9.98
CA ARG A 2 -14.84 14.45 9.21
C ARG A 2 -15.18 13.98 7.80
N GLY A 3 -14.95 14.80 6.78
CA GLY A 3 -15.17 14.41 5.39
C GLY A 3 -14.03 13.57 4.86
N VAL A 4 -14.22 12.98 3.68
CA VAL A 4 -13.20 12.22 2.96
C VAL A 4 -12.15 13.18 2.38
N ARG A 5 -10.86 12.81 2.47
CA ARG A 5 -9.77 13.48 1.77
C ARG A 5 -9.10 12.50 0.83
N VAL A 6 -8.82 12.94 -0.39
CA VAL A 6 -8.08 12.15 -1.37
C VAL A 6 -6.90 12.97 -1.87
N SER A 7 -5.74 12.35 -1.92
CA SER A 7 -4.52 12.97 -2.45
C SER A 7 -3.72 11.98 -3.30
N TYR A 8 -3.00 12.52 -4.26
CA TYR A 8 -2.05 11.79 -5.09
C TYR A 8 -0.66 12.37 -4.92
N SER A 9 0.32 11.50 -4.73
CA SER A 9 1.74 11.87 -4.74
C SER A 9 2.42 11.20 -5.91
N SER A 10 3.07 11.99 -6.75
CA SER A 10 3.79 11.48 -7.92
C SER A 10 5.04 10.70 -7.52
N PRO A 11 5.61 9.87 -8.41
CA PRO A 11 6.90 9.20 -8.18
C PRO A 11 8.07 10.17 -7.94
N GLN A 12 7.92 11.43 -8.34
CA GLN A 12 8.90 12.51 -8.13
C GLN A 12 8.68 13.27 -6.82
N GLY A 13 7.63 12.95 -6.05
CA GLY A 13 7.30 13.58 -4.77
C GLY A 13 6.37 14.79 -4.87
N HIS A 14 5.86 15.15 -6.06
CA HIS A 14 4.85 16.22 -6.18
C HIS A 14 3.51 15.75 -5.63
N GLY A 15 2.93 16.53 -4.73
CA GLY A 15 1.65 16.23 -4.09
C GLY A 15 0.48 17.00 -4.70
N PHE A 16 -0.65 16.32 -4.92
CA PHE A 16 -1.91 16.91 -5.38
C PHE A 16 -3.02 16.52 -4.40
N GLU A 17 -3.71 17.51 -3.87
CA GLU A 17 -4.93 17.29 -3.11
C GLU A 17 -6.11 17.27 -4.08
N LEU A 18 -6.77 16.13 -4.19
CA LEU A 18 -7.83 15.88 -5.18
C LEU A 18 -9.23 16.11 -4.60
N LEU A 19 -9.41 15.82 -3.32
CA LEU A 19 -10.66 15.99 -2.60
C LEU A 19 -10.36 16.36 -1.14
N SER A 20 -11.08 17.32 -0.57
CA SER A 20 -11.07 17.65 0.87
C SER A 20 -12.48 17.80 1.43
N PRO A 21 -12.62 17.63 2.75
CA PRO A 21 -13.85 17.86 3.43
C PRO A 21 -14.44 19.27 3.19
N PRO A 22 -15.76 19.40 3.14
CA PRO A 22 -16.41 20.70 3.10
C PRO A 22 -15.97 21.55 4.30
N GLY A 23 -15.55 22.80 4.05
CA GLY A 23 -15.15 23.76 5.10
C GLY A 23 -13.65 23.86 5.37
N GLU A 24 -12.83 22.90 4.97
CA GLU A 24 -11.39 23.02 5.00
C GLU A 24 -10.89 23.76 3.76
N GLY A 25 -10.69 25.06 3.90
CA GLY A 25 -10.01 25.93 2.92
C GLY A 25 -10.69 26.01 1.56
N ARG A 26 -11.36 27.12 1.24
CA ARG A 26 -11.85 27.47 -0.10
C ARG A 26 -10.72 27.75 -1.11
N ARG A 27 -9.52 27.22 -0.91
CA ARG A 27 -8.48 27.34 -1.94
C ARG A 27 -8.95 26.58 -3.18
N ARG A 28 -9.01 27.27 -4.30
CA ARG A 28 -9.22 26.60 -5.59
C ARG A 28 -8.09 25.60 -5.76
N ARG A 29 -8.43 24.33 -5.82
CA ARG A 29 -7.44 23.29 -6.09
C ARG A 29 -7.15 23.26 -7.58
N PRO A 30 -5.90 23.06 -7.96
CA PRO A 30 -5.54 22.93 -9.36
C PRO A 30 -6.14 21.69 -10.01
N VAL A 31 -6.32 20.61 -9.25
CA VAL A 31 -6.92 19.36 -9.71
C VAL A 31 -7.98 18.90 -8.71
N ASN A 32 -9.18 18.58 -9.18
CA ASN A 32 -10.28 18.14 -8.32
C ASN A 32 -10.89 16.86 -8.87
N VAL A 33 -11.30 15.97 -7.99
CA VAL A 33 -12.14 14.81 -8.33
C VAL A 33 -13.60 15.17 -8.03
N PRO A 34 -14.55 14.96 -8.97
CA PRO A 34 -15.98 15.12 -8.71
C PRO A 34 -16.47 14.08 -7.68
N GLU A 35 -17.61 14.37 -7.02
CA GLU A 35 -18.15 13.53 -5.94
C GLU A 35 -18.33 12.06 -6.34
N ASN A 36 -18.68 11.78 -7.59
CA ASN A 36 -18.86 10.41 -8.10
C ASN A 36 -17.60 9.82 -8.74
N GLY A 37 -16.45 10.47 -8.61
CA GLY A 37 -15.20 10.08 -9.27
C GLY A 37 -14.32 9.11 -8.49
N LEU A 38 -14.83 8.51 -7.41
CA LEU A 38 -14.08 7.61 -6.54
C LEU A 38 -14.63 6.18 -6.55
N ASP A 39 -15.39 5.83 -7.56
CA ASP A 39 -15.90 4.48 -7.75
C ASP A 39 -14.79 3.54 -8.24
N GLY A 40 -14.94 2.23 -7.98
CA GLY A 40 -13.99 1.22 -8.45
C GLY A 40 -12.69 1.11 -7.64
N LEU A 41 -12.57 1.81 -6.50
CA LEU A 41 -11.38 1.75 -5.63
C LEU A 41 -11.38 0.53 -4.67
N VAL A 42 -12.19 -0.47 -4.94
CA VAL A 42 -12.32 -1.67 -4.11
C VAL A 42 -11.61 -2.84 -4.77
N GLY A 43 -10.73 -3.49 -4.02
CA GLY A 43 -10.01 -4.68 -4.48
C GLY A 43 -10.91 -5.90 -4.55
N GLU A 44 -10.56 -6.83 -5.43
CA GLU A 44 -11.25 -8.09 -5.62
C GLU A 44 -10.35 -9.27 -5.24
N LEU A 45 -10.97 -10.33 -4.73
CA LEU A 45 -10.29 -11.58 -4.41
C LEU A 45 -10.67 -12.66 -5.40
N ASP A 46 -9.64 -13.24 -6.02
CA ASP A 46 -9.78 -14.48 -6.77
C ASP A 46 -9.52 -15.66 -5.81
N PHE A 47 -10.50 -16.54 -5.68
CA PHE A 47 -10.40 -17.72 -4.83
C PHE A 47 -9.98 -18.93 -5.64
N THR A 48 -8.95 -19.63 -5.15
CA THR A 48 -8.61 -20.96 -5.68
C THR A 48 -9.42 -22.00 -4.94
N THR A 49 -10.17 -22.78 -5.68
CA THR A 49 -11.02 -23.85 -5.14
C THR A 49 -10.62 -25.20 -5.70
N VAL A 50 -10.78 -26.24 -4.90
CA VAL A 50 -10.64 -27.65 -5.32
C VAL A 50 -11.96 -28.37 -5.07
N GLU A 51 -12.48 -28.99 -6.11
CA GLU A 51 -13.66 -29.85 -6.04
C GLU A 51 -13.24 -31.31 -5.87
N SER A 52 -14.00 -32.03 -5.07
CA SER A 52 -13.76 -33.48 -4.86
C SER A 52 -14.99 -34.26 -5.30
N VAL A 53 -14.76 -35.36 -6.04
CA VAL A 53 -15.83 -36.26 -6.50
C VAL A 53 -16.58 -36.91 -5.32
N THR A 54 -15.93 -36.95 -4.14
CA THR A 54 -16.49 -37.62 -2.95
C THR A 54 -17.14 -36.66 -1.94
N ARG A 55 -17.10 -35.35 -2.18
CA ARG A 55 -17.71 -34.34 -1.30
C ARG A 55 -18.50 -33.33 -2.11
N TYR A 56 -19.65 -32.96 -1.61
CA TYR A 56 -20.48 -31.90 -2.20
C TYR A 56 -19.78 -30.52 -1.97
N GLY A 57 -19.77 -29.72 -3.03
CA GLY A 57 -19.21 -28.36 -3.02
C GLY A 57 -17.70 -28.31 -3.22
N ALA A 58 -17.17 -27.09 -3.27
CA ALA A 58 -15.76 -26.79 -3.47
C ALA A 58 -15.11 -26.40 -2.15
N ARG A 59 -13.84 -26.80 -1.94
CA ARG A 59 -13.01 -26.34 -0.83
C ARG A 59 -12.10 -25.23 -1.30
N GLN A 60 -12.14 -24.08 -0.65
CA GLN A 60 -11.18 -23.02 -0.87
C GLN A 60 -9.80 -23.46 -0.37
N THR A 61 -8.80 -23.37 -1.25
CA THR A 61 -7.40 -23.72 -0.96
C THR A 61 -6.47 -22.51 -0.93
N GLY A 62 -6.92 -21.38 -1.45
CA GLY A 62 -6.15 -20.13 -1.47
C GLY A 62 -6.98 -18.96 -1.95
N PHE A 63 -6.37 -17.80 -1.92
CA PHE A 63 -6.90 -16.58 -2.53
C PHE A 63 -5.76 -15.70 -3.03
N LYS A 64 -6.07 -14.82 -3.97
CA LYS A 64 -5.16 -13.84 -4.53
C LYS A 64 -5.90 -12.51 -4.66
N ALA A 65 -5.29 -11.43 -4.21
CA ALA A 65 -5.77 -10.09 -4.53
C ALA A 65 -5.33 -9.75 -5.95
N SER A 66 -6.29 -9.51 -6.84
CA SER A 66 -6.01 -9.14 -8.22
C SER A 66 -5.68 -7.66 -8.33
N PRO A 67 -4.79 -7.25 -9.27
CA PRO A 67 -4.57 -5.84 -9.55
C PRO A 67 -5.89 -5.14 -9.88
N VAL A 68 -6.07 -3.94 -9.34
CA VAL A 68 -7.29 -3.14 -9.54
C VAL A 68 -7.00 -2.03 -10.52
N SER A 69 -7.71 -2.01 -11.65
CA SER A 69 -7.74 -0.86 -12.56
C SER A 69 -8.98 -0.02 -12.25
N PHE A 70 -8.82 1.29 -12.23
CA PHE A 70 -9.91 2.23 -11.97
C PHE A 70 -9.72 3.50 -12.79
N ASP A 71 -10.84 4.15 -13.07
CA ASP A 71 -10.86 5.45 -13.72
C ASP A 71 -11.02 6.55 -12.66
N LEU A 72 -10.14 7.52 -12.72
CA LEU A 72 -10.15 8.71 -11.87
C LEU A 72 -10.53 9.92 -12.76
N PRO A 73 -11.80 10.30 -12.81
CA PRO A 73 -12.20 11.52 -13.46
C PRO A 73 -11.71 12.71 -12.66
N VAL A 74 -11.07 13.67 -13.32
CA VAL A 74 -10.55 14.88 -12.69
C VAL A 74 -10.90 16.12 -13.49
N VAL A 75 -11.04 17.23 -12.78
CA VAL A 75 -11.17 18.56 -13.35
C VAL A 75 -9.91 19.34 -13.02
N VAL A 76 -9.11 19.68 -14.03
CA VAL A 76 -7.94 20.56 -13.89
C VAL A 76 -8.40 22.00 -14.10
N THR A 77 -8.01 22.90 -13.23
CA THR A 77 -8.43 24.32 -13.24
C THR A 77 -7.20 25.23 -13.26
N ASN A 78 -7.41 26.48 -13.65
CA ASN A 78 -6.38 27.54 -13.60
C ASN A 78 -6.27 28.20 -12.21
N ALA A 79 -6.21 27.41 -11.14
CA ALA A 79 -6.25 27.91 -9.78
C ALA A 79 -5.03 28.77 -9.43
N ASP A 80 -3.84 28.25 -9.69
CA ASP A 80 -2.56 28.87 -9.27
C ASP A 80 -1.66 29.24 -10.46
N LYS A 81 -1.90 28.63 -11.62
CA LYS A 81 -1.10 28.78 -12.84
C LYS A 81 -2.03 28.81 -14.07
N PRO A 82 -1.57 29.28 -15.25
CA PRO A 82 -2.29 29.10 -16.50
C PRO A 82 -2.65 27.64 -16.71
N LEU A 83 -3.83 27.38 -17.29
CA LEU A 83 -4.39 26.04 -17.41
C LEU A 83 -3.49 25.05 -18.16
N ASP A 84 -2.79 25.52 -19.20
CA ASP A 84 -1.83 24.71 -19.96
C ASP A 84 -0.62 24.26 -19.13
N ALA A 85 -0.12 25.13 -18.25
CA ALA A 85 0.95 24.80 -17.33
C ALA A 85 0.47 23.81 -16.25
N GLN A 86 -0.75 24.01 -15.72
CA GLN A 86 -1.35 23.13 -14.73
C GLN A 86 -1.66 21.73 -15.30
N ASP A 87 -2.21 21.67 -16.51
CA ASP A 87 -2.48 20.41 -17.22
C ASP A 87 -1.18 19.63 -17.49
N ARG A 88 -0.14 20.33 -17.94
CA ARG A 88 1.18 19.73 -18.17
C ARG A 88 1.79 19.15 -16.90
N GLU A 89 1.75 19.89 -15.80
CA GLU A 89 2.27 19.44 -14.50
C GLU A 89 1.52 18.20 -13.99
N TRP A 90 0.18 18.19 -14.11
CA TRP A 90 -0.64 17.05 -13.76
C TRP A 90 -0.31 15.81 -14.61
N ARG A 91 -0.18 15.97 -15.92
CA ARG A 91 0.17 14.85 -16.81
C ARG A 91 1.57 14.29 -16.54
N GLN A 92 2.53 15.15 -16.28
CA GLN A 92 3.91 14.74 -15.96
C GLN A 92 4.03 14.09 -14.58
N ALA A 93 3.08 14.30 -13.68
CA ALA A 93 3.06 13.68 -12.38
C ALA A 93 2.78 12.16 -12.44
N TRP A 94 2.20 11.68 -13.53
CA TRP A 94 1.87 10.26 -13.71
C TRP A 94 2.94 9.51 -14.50
N SER A 95 3.19 8.25 -14.10
CA SER A 95 4.16 7.40 -14.77
C SER A 95 3.60 5.99 -15.01
N PRO A 96 3.79 5.41 -16.20
CA PRO A 96 3.47 4.00 -16.44
C PRO A 96 4.55 3.04 -15.90
N PHE A 97 5.73 3.56 -15.53
CA PHE A 97 6.89 2.74 -15.12
C PHE A 97 7.19 2.82 -13.63
N LYS A 98 6.79 3.91 -12.97
CA LYS A 98 7.07 4.14 -11.55
C LYS A 98 5.76 4.35 -10.79
N ASP A 99 5.71 3.82 -9.58
CA ASP A 99 4.55 3.95 -8.73
C ASP A 99 4.42 5.36 -8.16
N GLY A 100 3.29 6.02 -8.42
CA GLY A 100 2.78 7.09 -7.59
C GLY A 100 2.02 6.51 -6.39
N ARG A 101 1.52 7.36 -5.51
CA ARG A 101 0.78 6.96 -4.31
C ARG A 101 -0.57 7.66 -4.26
N LEU A 102 -1.64 6.89 -4.35
CA LEU A 102 -2.99 7.39 -4.07
C LEU A 102 -3.29 7.17 -2.59
N THR A 103 -3.74 8.22 -1.91
CA THR A 103 -4.03 8.20 -0.48
C THR A 103 -5.45 8.66 -0.24
N VAL A 104 -6.18 7.92 0.57
CA VAL A 104 -7.54 8.23 1.03
C VAL A 104 -7.54 8.30 2.55
N VAL A 105 -8.01 9.41 3.09
CA VAL A 105 -8.39 9.52 4.51
C VAL A 105 -9.90 9.43 4.56
N ASN A 106 -10.43 8.36 5.14
CA ASN A 106 -11.86 8.13 5.20
C ASN A 106 -12.56 8.99 6.27
N ALA A 107 -13.87 8.92 6.33
CA ALA A 107 -14.66 9.70 7.29
C ALA A 107 -14.35 9.40 8.76
N ALA A 108 -13.79 8.22 9.07
CA ALA A 108 -13.29 7.85 10.40
C ALA A 108 -11.90 8.43 10.71
N GLY A 109 -11.25 9.10 9.74
CA GLY A 109 -9.91 9.64 9.86
C GLY A 109 -8.80 8.62 9.66
N GLN A 110 -9.13 7.44 9.15
CA GLN A 110 -8.15 6.40 8.88
C GLN A 110 -7.47 6.65 7.54
N ASN A 111 -6.15 6.61 7.54
CA ASN A 111 -5.34 6.77 6.34
C ASN A 111 -5.16 5.41 5.64
N ARG A 112 -5.52 5.36 4.35
CA ARG A 112 -5.30 4.22 3.47
C ARG A 112 -4.57 4.70 2.23
N TRP A 113 -3.62 3.93 1.73
CA TRP A 113 -2.89 4.27 0.53
C TRP A 113 -2.63 3.04 -0.35
N THR A 114 -2.47 3.26 -1.64
CA THR A 114 -2.08 2.22 -2.59
C THR A 114 -1.10 2.78 -3.61
N PRO A 115 -0.08 1.99 -4.04
CA PRO A 115 0.76 2.37 -5.17
C PRO A 115 -0.03 2.24 -6.46
N VAL A 116 0.07 3.25 -7.34
CA VAL A 116 -0.67 3.32 -8.58
C VAL A 116 0.22 3.69 -9.76
N ARG A 117 -0.04 3.08 -10.92
CA ARG A 117 0.60 3.39 -12.19
C ARG A 117 -0.41 3.90 -13.19
N LEU A 118 0.05 4.74 -14.10
CA LEU A 118 -0.74 5.18 -15.23
C LEU A 118 -0.94 4.04 -16.22
N GLU A 119 -2.17 3.78 -16.64
CA GLU A 119 -2.50 2.95 -17.80
C GLU A 119 -2.78 3.84 -19.02
N SER A 120 -3.66 4.83 -18.87
CA SER A 120 -3.96 5.80 -19.91
C SER A 120 -4.47 7.12 -19.35
N MET A 121 -4.48 8.14 -20.18
CA MET A 121 -5.03 9.45 -19.82
C MET A 121 -5.67 10.10 -21.04
N THR A 122 -6.80 10.75 -20.84
CA THR A 122 -7.50 11.51 -21.90
C THR A 122 -6.54 12.51 -22.55
N ALA A 123 -6.52 12.56 -23.87
CA ALA A 123 -5.70 13.51 -24.64
C ALA A 123 -6.06 14.97 -24.31
N PRO A 124 -5.08 15.90 -24.32
CA PRO A 124 -5.35 17.31 -24.07
C PRO A 124 -6.19 17.90 -25.22
N PRO A 125 -7.18 18.76 -24.92
CA PRO A 125 -7.94 19.46 -25.97
C PRO A 125 -7.07 20.51 -26.66
N HIS A 126 -7.37 20.80 -27.93
CA HIS A 126 -6.64 21.75 -28.76
C HIS A 126 -6.82 23.14 -28.22
N LEU A 127 -6.99 23.86 -27.64
CA LEU A 127 -7.17 25.28 -27.23
C LEU A 127 -7.26 25.41 -25.68
N LEU A 128 -6.40 24.71 -24.98
CA LEU A 128 -6.35 24.79 -23.50
C LEU A 128 -6.25 26.22 -23.00
N HIS A 129 -5.47 27.09 -23.67
CA HIS A 129 -5.25 28.48 -23.29
C HIS A 129 -6.53 29.34 -23.29
N ARG A 130 -7.59 28.90 -23.96
CA ARG A 130 -8.92 29.59 -24.01
C ARG A 130 -9.92 29.05 -22.99
N LYS A 131 -9.56 28.00 -22.23
CA LYS A 131 -10.44 27.37 -21.24
C LYS A 131 -10.08 27.79 -19.83
N ARG A 132 -11.05 27.71 -18.90
CA ARG A 132 -10.84 27.90 -17.46
C ARG A 132 -10.63 26.59 -16.73
N SER A 133 -11.10 25.50 -17.30
CA SER A 133 -10.96 24.15 -16.78
C SER A 133 -10.97 23.13 -17.91
N VAL A 134 -10.43 21.97 -17.64
CA VAL A 134 -10.50 20.80 -18.52
C VAL A 134 -10.85 19.57 -17.67
N GLU A 135 -11.81 18.82 -18.18
CA GLU A 135 -12.17 17.51 -17.65
C GLU A 135 -11.35 16.44 -18.36
N MET A 136 -10.85 15.49 -17.61
CA MET A 136 -10.11 14.35 -18.14
C MET A 136 -10.28 13.13 -17.24
N THR A 137 -10.04 11.96 -17.79
CA THR A 137 -9.99 10.71 -17.04
C THR A 137 -8.55 10.20 -17.02
N VAL A 138 -8.09 9.81 -15.85
CA VAL A 138 -6.85 9.08 -15.63
C VAL A 138 -7.22 7.64 -15.33
N SER A 139 -6.92 6.73 -16.25
CA SER A 139 -7.03 5.29 -15.97
C SER A 139 -5.75 4.84 -15.30
N ALA A 140 -5.87 4.34 -14.08
CA ALA A 140 -4.74 3.95 -13.26
C ALA A 140 -4.92 2.52 -12.72
N ARG A 141 -3.80 1.88 -12.41
CA ARG A 141 -3.77 0.51 -11.90
C ARG A 141 -2.99 0.40 -10.61
N ALA A 142 -3.64 -0.16 -9.60
CA ALA A 142 -3.03 -0.56 -8.35
C ALA A 142 -2.57 -2.02 -8.44
N MET A 143 -1.27 -2.24 -8.67
CA MET A 143 -0.70 -3.58 -8.87
C MET A 143 -0.77 -4.46 -7.61
N SER A 144 -0.83 -3.83 -6.43
CA SER A 144 -0.96 -4.54 -5.15
C SER A 144 -2.33 -5.18 -4.92
N GLY A 145 -3.37 -4.76 -5.66
CA GLY A 145 -4.75 -5.22 -5.48
C GLY A 145 -5.37 -4.87 -4.13
N CYS A 146 -4.70 -4.06 -3.31
CA CYS A 146 -5.14 -3.73 -1.95
C CYS A 146 -4.68 -2.34 -1.52
N TRP A 147 -5.25 -1.90 -0.41
CA TRP A 147 -4.92 -0.66 0.30
C TRP A 147 -4.10 -0.96 1.54
N PHE A 148 -3.09 -0.16 1.81
CA PHE A 148 -2.25 -0.28 2.98
C PHE A 148 -2.68 0.73 4.04
N GLY A 149 -2.72 0.28 5.29
CA GLY A 149 -2.90 1.16 6.44
C GLY A 149 -1.58 1.75 6.95
N ALA A 150 -1.66 2.45 8.08
CA ALA A 150 -0.48 2.92 8.78
C ALA A 150 0.29 1.72 9.37
N ALA A 151 1.60 1.72 9.21
CA ALA A 151 2.46 0.71 9.79
C ALA A 151 2.50 0.87 11.32
N GLN A 152 2.37 -0.24 12.04
CA GLN A 152 2.48 -0.33 13.49
C GLN A 152 3.79 -1.03 13.85
N LYS A 153 4.43 -0.62 14.94
CA LYS A 153 5.70 -1.16 15.39
C LYS A 153 5.55 -1.81 16.75
N TYR A 154 6.11 -3.00 16.90
CA TYR A 154 6.06 -3.81 18.10
C TYR A 154 7.47 -4.25 18.52
N THR A 155 7.74 -4.27 19.82
CA THR A 155 9.02 -4.70 20.42
C THR A 155 8.76 -5.57 21.65
N GLY A 156 9.70 -6.42 22.00
CA GLY A 156 9.60 -7.29 23.18
C GLY A 156 8.55 -8.39 23.01
N ALA A 157 7.89 -8.77 24.09
CA ALA A 157 6.80 -9.75 24.08
C ALA A 157 5.45 -9.04 23.94
N PHE A 158 4.63 -9.46 22.98
CA PHE A 158 3.32 -8.87 22.71
C PHE A 158 2.37 -9.85 22.04
N GLU A 159 1.10 -9.53 22.14
CA GLU A 159 0.02 -10.16 21.40
C GLU A 159 -0.37 -9.29 20.20
N LEU A 160 -0.56 -9.91 19.04
CA LEU A 160 -0.92 -9.26 17.80
C LEU A 160 -2.19 -9.88 17.21
N THR A 161 -3.21 -9.06 17.05
CA THR A 161 -4.39 -9.38 16.24
C THR A 161 -4.38 -8.47 15.00
N PRO A 162 -4.02 -8.99 13.81
CA PRO A 162 -3.97 -8.17 12.60
C PRO A 162 -5.33 -7.56 12.26
N THR A 163 -5.34 -6.24 12.00
CA THR A 163 -6.54 -5.50 11.62
C THR A 163 -6.59 -5.36 10.12
N GLY A 164 -7.37 -5.80 9.35
CA GLY A 164 -7.41 -5.67 7.90
C GLY A 164 -8.22 -6.79 7.28
N ASP A 165 -8.46 -6.70 5.99
CA ASP A 165 -9.21 -7.72 5.26
C ASP A 165 -8.28 -8.84 4.76
N LEU A 166 -6.99 -8.54 4.66
CA LEU A 166 -5.95 -9.42 4.10
C LEU A 166 -4.80 -9.60 5.08
N PRO A 167 -4.00 -10.68 4.93
CA PRO A 167 -2.76 -10.85 5.68
C PRO A 167 -1.89 -9.60 5.59
N PRO A 168 -1.39 -9.07 6.73
CA PRO A 168 -0.58 -7.85 6.74
C PRO A 168 0.77 -8.06 6.10
N VAL A 169 1.42 -6.96 5.67
CA VAL A 169 2.86 -6.99 5.37
C VAL A 169 3.62 -6.99 6.69
N LEU A 170 4.55 -7.92 6.81
CA LEU A 170 5.40 -8.07 8.00
C LEU A 170 6.85 -7.79 7.63
N LYS A 171 7.48 -6.88 8.36
CA LYS A 171 8.92 -6.61 8.24
C LYS A 171 9.54 -6.65 9.62
N LEU A 172 10.60 -7.42 9.77
CA LEU A 172 11.37 -7.48 10.99
C LEU A 172 12.62 -6.62 10.83
N ARG A 173 12.70 -5.53 11.60
CA ARG A 173 13.89 -4.69 11.68
C ARG A 173 14.80 -5.24 12.77
N TRP A 174 16.04 -5.37 12.46
CA TRP A 174 17.08 -5.87 13.33
C TRP A 174 18.25 -4.90 13.33
N ASP A 175 18.64 -4.39 14.48
CA ASP A 175 19.72 -3.40 14.64
C ASP A 175 21.12 -3.95 14.36
N GLY A 176 21.24 -5.26 14.19
CA GLY A 176 22.49 -5.96 13.96
C GLY A 176 23.20 -6.45 15.21
N ALA A 177 22.62 -6.30 16.40
CA ALA A 177 23.11 -6.95 17.61
C ALA A 177 22.73 -8.45 17.64
N GLU A 178 23.46 -9.25 18.42
CA GLU A 178 23.04 -10.63 18.69
C GLU A 178 21.70 -10.63 19.43
N THR A 179 20.73 -11.40 18.91
CA THR A 179 19.37 -11.38 19.45
C THR A 179 18.57 -12.63 19.02
N HIS A 180 17.29 -12.65 19.36
CA HIS A 180 16.40 -13.75 18.99
C HIS A 180 14.99 -13.27 18.67
N VAL A 181 14.24 -14.13 17.96
CA VAL A 181 12.80 -13.98 17.75
C VAL A 181 12.11 -15.30 18.05
N ALA A 182 11.07 -15.25 18.87
CA ALA A 182 10.11 -16.34 18.97
C ALA A 182 8.88 -15.95 18.12
N PHE A 183 8.66 -16.73 17.08
CA PHE A 183 7.54 -16.60 16.15
C PHE A 183 6.27 -17.24 16.70
N PRO A 184 5.09 -16.89 16.19
CA PRO A 184 3.86 -17.63 16.47
C PRO A 184 4.04 -19.12 16.25
N GLY A 185 3.50 -19.94 17.18
CA GLY A 185 3.69 -21.40 17.18
C GLY A 185 4.97 -21.86 17.90
N GLY A 186 5.68 -20.95 18.61
CA GLY A 186 6.78 -21.29 19.52
C GLY A 186 8.15 -21.50 18.88
N ARG A 187 8.26 -21.36 17.57
CA ARG A 187 9.55 -21.47 16.88
C ARG A 187 10.46 -20.30 17.24
N ARG A 188 11.63 -20.59 17.80
CA ARG A 188 12.65 -19.58 18.13
C ARG A 188 13.80 -19.62 17.13
N LEU A 189 14.26 -18.46 16.73
CA LEU A 189 15.44 -18.26 15.88
C LEU A 189 16.39 -17.25 16.53
N ASN A 190 17.66 -17.59 16.57
CA ASN A 190 18.73 -16.71 17.03
C ASN A 190 19.39 -16.05 15.83
N PHE A 191 19.72 -14.78 15.98
CA PHE A 191 20.37 -13.93 14.99
C PHE A 191 21.77 -13.54 15.50
N PRO A 192 22.82 -13.76 14.70
CA PRO A 192 24.19 -13.40 15.10
C PRO A 192 24.41 -11.88 15.06
N ALA A 193 25.45 -11.39 15.70
CA ALA A 193 25.86 -10.01 15.58
C ALA A 193 26.35 -9.70 14.16
N LEU A 194 25.86 -8.61 13.54
CA LEU A 194 26.28 -8.12 12.22
C LEU A 194 26.86 -6.71 12.26
N GLY A 195 26.71 -6.00 13.37
CA GLY A 195 27.20 -4.63 13.56
C GLY A 195 26.47 -3.53 12.78
N SER A 196 25.38 -3.86 12.06
CA SER A 196 24.58 -2.85 11.32
C SER A 196 23.15 -3.35 11.07
N GLU A 197 22.24 -2.38 10.96
CA GLU A 197 20.81 -2.63 10.77
C GLU A 197 20.50 -3.45 9.50
N ARG A 198 19.52 -4.34 9.62
CA ARG A 198 18.92 -5.12 8.52
C ARG A 198 17.40 -5.13 8.64
N ILE A 199 16.75 -5.28 7.50
CA ILE A 199 15.30 -5.44 7.38
C ILE A 199 15.04 -6.78 6.72
N ILE A 200 14.30 -7.65 7.42
CA ILE A 200 13.92 -8.97 6.95
C ILE A 200 12.46 -8.90 6.51
N ASN A 201 12.20 -9.19 5.26
CA ASN A 201 10.84 -9.23 4.73
C ASN A 201 10.21 -10.58 5.03
N LEU A 202 9.22 -10.61 5.90
CA LEU A 202 8.47 -11.80 6.27
C LEU A 202 7.22 -12.00 5.42
N ASP A 203 6.94 -11.13 4.43
CA ASP A 203 5.77 -11.29 3.58
C ASP A 203 5.86 -12.60 2.80
N PHE A 204 4.70 -13.24 2.62
CA PHE A 204 4.63 -14.53 1.92
C PHE A 204 5.15 -14.38 0.48
N GLY A 205 6.02 -15.29 0.06
CA GLY A 205 6.67 -15.25 -1.26
C GLY A 205 8.02 -14.52 -1.30
N MET A 206 8.38 -13.75 -0.25
CA MET A 206 9.67 -13.05 -0.18
C MET A 206 10.78 -13.90 0.46
N ALA A 207 10.46 -15.12 0.92
CA ALA A 207 11.41 -16.10 1.48
C ALA A 207 12.37 -15.51 2.54
N GLY A 208 11.89 -14.57 3.36
CA GLY A 208 12.71 -13.92 4.38
C GLY A 208 13.84 -13.07 3.79
N GLN A 209 13.66 -12.46 2.62
CA GLN A 209 14.66 -11.60 1.99
C GLN A 209 15.18 -10.54 2.96
N VAL A 210 16.50 -10.41 3.01
CA VAL A 210 17.20 -9.45 3.87
C VAL A 210 17.68 -8.27 3.04
N THR A 211 17.34 -7.06 3.48
CA THR A 211 17.79 -5.81 2.87
C THR A 211 18.49 -4.93 3.91
N ARG A 212 19.34 -4.03 3.43
CA ARG A 212 19.88 -2.92 4.19
C ARG A 212 18.83 -1.80 4.28
N PRO A 213 19.01 -0.79 5.15
CA PRO A 213 18.10 0.35 5.24
C PRO A 213 17.93 1.14 3.93
N ASP A 214 18.91 1.13 3.05
CA ASP A 214 18.89 1.75 1.72
C ASP A 214 18.09 0.94 0.68
N GLY A 215 17.56 -0.23 1.06
CA GLY A 215 16.79 -1.13 0.20
C GLY A 215 17.64 -2.11 -0.60
N THR A 216 18.98 -2.05 -0.53
CA THR A 216 19.83 -3.03 -1.21
C THR A 216 19.75 -4.40 -0.55
N VAL A 217 19.70 -5.47 -1.37
CA VAL A 217 19.63 -6.84 -0.87
C VAL A 217 21.01 -7.25 -0.29
N ASP A 218 21.01 -7.74 0.96
CA ASP A 218 22.18 -8.33 1.58
C ASP A 218 22.18 -9.85 1.36
N THR A 219 22.71 -10.28 0.22
CA THR A 219 22.71 -11.67 -0.20
C THR A 219 23.45 -12.58 0.79
N ASN A 220 24.52 -12.11 1.42
CA ASN A 220 25.31 -12.92 2.35
C ASN A 220 24.51 -13.24 3.62
N VAL A 221 23.87 -12.22 4.21
CA VAL A 221 23.02 -12.42 5.40
C VAL A 221 21.79 -13.24 5.05
N TRP A 222 21.16 -12.95 3.91
CA TRP A 222 19.99 -13.68 3.45
C TRP A 222 20.29 -15.17 3.24
N SER A 223 21.37 -15.53 2.55
CA SER A 223 21.77 -16.93 2.36
C SER A 223 22.01 -17.66 3.68
N GLY A 224 22.57 -17.00 4.69
CA GLY A 224 22.77 -17.56 6.02
C GLY A 224 21.48 -17.80 6.82
N LEU A 225 20.39 -17.09 6.47
CA LEU A 225 19.05 -17.22 7.05
C LEU A 225 18.10 -18.07 6.19
N GLN A 226 18.51 -18.46 4.98
CA GLN A 226 17.71 -19.26 4.06
C GLN A 226 17.32 -20.58 4.71
N GLY A 227 16.04 -20.97 4.59
CA GLY A 227 15.49 -22.15 5.26
C GLY A 227 15.23 -21.98 6.77
N LYS A 228 15.78 -20.93 7.40
CA LYS A 228 15.53 -20.61 8.79
C LYS A 228 14.43 -19.55 8.99
N VAL A 229 14.36 -18.58 8.08
CA VAL A 229 13.28 -17.59 8.02
C VAL A 229 12.43 -17.89 6.78
N HIS A 230 11.15 -18.02 7.00
CA HIS A 230 10.17 -18.22 5.92
C HIS A 230 9.21 -17.04 5.88
N GLY A 231 8.63 -16.79 4.72
CA GLY A 231 7.49 -15.90 4.61
C GLY A 231 6.35 -16.38 5.52
N MET A 232 5.72 -15.44 6.20
CA MET A 232 4.62 -15.69 7.12
C MET A 232 3.36 -15.02 6.62
N SER A 233 2.24 -15.73 6.73
CA SER A 233 0.92 -15.18 6.48
C SER A 233 0.13 -15.23 7.77
N LEU A 234 -0.08 -14.07 8.39
CA LEU A 234 -0.96 -13.97 9.54
C LEU A 234 -2.40 -13.85 9.07
N THR A 235 -3.25 -14.72 9.59
CA THR A 235 -4.69 -14.63 9.32
C THR A 235 -5.26 -13.38 9.96
N PRO A 236 -6.00 -12.53 9.22
CA PRO A 236 -6.68 -11.38 9.80
C PRO A 236 -7.57 -11.79 10.98
N HIS A 237 -7.64 -10.95 12.00
CA HIS A 237 -8.47 -11.13 13.21
C HIS A 237 -8.15 -12.37 14.07
N VAL A 238 -7.01 -13.05 13.81
CA VAL A 238 -6.55 -14.16 14.64
C VAL A 238 -5.40 -13.70 15.54
N LEU A 239 -5.54 -13.92 16.84
CA LEU A 239 -4.51 -13.58 17.85
C LEU A 239 -3.26 -14.43 17.63
N THR A 240 -2.11 -13.79 17.67
CA THR A 240 -0.79 -14.44 17.61
C THR A 240 0.13 -13.86 18.67
N GLU A 241 0.94 -14.70 19.28
CA GLU A 241 1.93 -14.32 20.30
C GLU A 241 3.31 -14.22 19.67
N TRP A 242 4.02 -13.16 20.03
CA TRP A 242 5.37 -12.86 19.56
C TRP A 242 6.28 -12.54 20.74
N ASN A 243 7.56 -12.92 20.63
CA ASN A 243 8.58 -12.45 21.54
C ASN A 243 9.83 -12.08 20.76
N LEU A 244 10.14 -10.79 20.75
CA LEU A 244 11.30 -10.20 20.08
C LEU A 244 12.37 -9.90 21.11
N GLY A 245 13.58 -10.38 20.87
CA GLY A 245 14.74 -10.01 21.66
C GLY A 245 15.13 -8.53 21.51
N PRO A 246 16.07 -8.05 22.33
CA PRO A 246 16.58 -6.67 22.23
C PRO A 246 17.04 -6.33 20.81
N GLY A 247 16.86 -5.08 20.38
CA GLY A 247 17.25 -4.61 19.04
C GLY A 247 16.36 -5.07 17.88
N MET A 248 15.28 -5.83 18.17
CA MET A 248 14.31 -6.27 17.18
C MET A 248 13.02 -5.45 17.24
N THR A 249 12.48 -5.12 16.07
CA THR A 249 11.18 -4.44 15.92
C THR A 249 10.40 -5.12 14.81
N LEU A 250 9.18 -5.57 15.09
CA LEU A 250 8.24 -6.03 14.07
C LEU A 250 7.42 -4.82 13.56
N GLU A 251 7.48 -4.56 12.27
CA GLU A 251 6.66 -3.58 11.57
C GLU A 251 5.52 -4.32 10.84
N VAL A 252 4.30 -3.99 11.20
CA VAL A 252 3.07 -4.62 10.69
C VAL A 252 2.29 -3.58 9.90
N THR A 253 2.13 -3.78 8.61
CA THR A 253 1.31 -2.91 7.76
C THR A 253 0.04 -3.65 7.37
N PRO A 254 -1.12 -3.25 7.89
CA PRO A 254 -2.39 -3.90 7.56
C PRO A 254 -2.77 -3.65 6.10
N ARG A 255 -3.46 -4.64 5.50
CA ARG A 255 -3.97 -4.59 4.12
C ARG A 255 -5.48 -4.65 4.12
N TYR A 256 -6.10 -3.83 3.28
CA TYR A 256 -7.54 -3.69 3.15
C TYR A 256 -7.94 -3.83 1.68
N LEU A 257 -9.12 -4.37 1.43
CA LEU A 257 -9.70 -4.41 0.07
C LEU A 257 -10.31 -3.06 -0.31
N SER A 258 -10.69 -2.25 0.67
CA SER A 258 -11.36 -0.99 0.46
C SER A 258 -10.69 0.14 1.25
N PRO A 259 -10.60 1.38 0.70
CA PRO A 259 -10.12 2.53 1.45
C PRO A 259 -11.16 3.08 2.44
N TRP A 260 -12.42 2.64 2.32
CA TRP A 260 -13.57 3.23 3.04
C TRP A 260 -13.84 2.62 4.40
N ARG A 261 -13.28 1.44 4.69
CA ARG A 261 -13.49 0.70 5.94
C ARG A 261 -12.40 0.97 6.98
#